data_0db626bdcb41f5ce8dbeab8447c6cba1
#
_entry.id   0db626bdcb41f5ce8dbeab8447c6cba1
#
_cell.length_a   1.000
_cell.length_b   1.000
_cell.length_c   1.000
_cell.angle_alpha   90.00
_cell.angle_beta   90.00
_cell.angle_gamma   90.00
#
_symmetry.space_group_name_H-M   'P 1'
#
loop_
_entity.id
_entity.type
_entity.pdbx_description
1 polymer ?
#
loop_
_entity_poly.entity_id
_entity_poly.type
_entity_poly.pdbx_seq_one_letter_code
_entity_poly.pdbx_strand_id
1 'polypeptide(L)'
;YQGYWQSTVGFELKGKIIGLIGLGRVGSQVAKIANAFGMQVMAWSENLDLDKCKELNVLPCSKEDLIKTSDYISIHVQGGDRYKDCITIKEFDQMKKTTFLINTSRGSIVNEDDLIIALSTNVIMGAGIDVYEKEPLPEGNKLRFLPNALLTPHIGYVTAENYSIFYTQMIEDLEACVNGKPIRVIEK
;
A
#
# COMPACT_ATOMS: atom_id res chain seq x y z
N TYR A 1 -0.74 15.74 25.33
CA TYR A 1 -2.09 16.33 25.10
C TYR A 1 -1.93 17.85 25.13
N GLN A 2 -1.95 18.48 23.94
CA GLN A 2 -1.64 19.91 23.81
C GLN A 2 -2.89 20.80 23.93
N GLY A 3 -4.01 20.28 24.44
CA GLY A 3 -5.25 21.06 24.68
C GLY A 3 -6.04 21.38 23.38
N TYR A 4 -5.64 20.85 22.22
CA TYR A 4 -6.41 21.03 20.98
C TYR A 4 -7.72 20.23 21.02
N TRP A 5 -8.81 20.86 20.59
CA TRP A 5 -10.13 20.26 20.53
C TRP A 5 -10.77 20.57 19.18
N GLN A 6 -11.13 19.53 18.40
CA GLN A 6 -11.76 19.65 17.08
C GLN A 6 -11.00 20.60 16.12
N SER A 7 -9.67 20.54 16.15
CA SER A 7 -8.80 21.43 15.37
C SER A 7 -8.69 21.07 13.90
N THR A 8 -9.20 19.89 13.49
CA THR A 8 -9.13 19.39 12.11
C THR A 8 -10.48 18.84 11.69
N VAL A 9 -10.74 18.90 10.36
CA VAL A 9 -11.91 18.29 9.72
C VAL A 9 -11.42 17.16 8.84
N GLY A 10 -11.99 15.96 9.03
CA GLY A 10 -11.69 14.78 8.20
C GLY A 10 -12.59 14.67 6.98
N PHE A 11 -12.39 13.60 6.21
CA PHE A 11 -13.19 13.27 5.04
C PHE A 11 -13.99 11.99 5.27
N GLU A 12 -15.23 11.96 4.77
CA GLU A 12 -16.01 10.73 4.75
C GLU A 12 -15.45 9.75 3.72
N LEU A 13 -15.51 8.44 4.05
CA LEU A 13 -15.15 7.37 3.10
C LEU A 13 -16.34 6.92 2.25
N LYS A 14 -17.56 7.01 2.78
CA LYS A 14 -18.77 6.61 2.08
C LYS A 14 -18.93 7.34 0.75
N GLY A 15 -19.14 6.57 -0.32
CA GLY A 15 -19.31 7.09 -1.68
C GLY A 15 -18.00 7.51 -2.36
N LYS A 16 -16.86 7.46 -1.67
CA LYS A 16 -15.53 7.70 -2.27
C LYS A 16 -15.04 6.49 -3.03
N ILE A 17 -14.15 6.71 -3.98
CA ILE A 17 -13.54 5.67 -4.81
C ILE A 17 -12.18 5.30 -4.23
N ILE A 18 -11.97 4.00 -3.97
CA ILE A 18 -10.64 3.45 -3.70
C ILE A 18 -10.18 2.60 -4.88
N GLY A 19 -9.01 2.94 -5.44
CA GLY A 19 -8.32 2.18 -6.47
C GLY A 19 -7.29 1.25 -5.84
N LEU A 20 -7.41 -0.04 -6.07
CA LEU A 20 -6.47 -1.05 -5.58
C LEU A 20 -5.52 -1.46 -6.70
N ILE A 21 -4.24 -1.15 -6.55
CA ILE A 21 -3.19 -1.69 -7.42
C ILE A 21 -2.82 -3.07 -6.88
N GLY A 22 -3.46 -4.10 -7.43
CA GLY A 22 -3.37 -5.49 -6.99
C GLY A 22 -4.55 -5.97 -6.14
N LEU A 23 -5.18 -7.07 -6.58
CA LEU A 23 -6.30 -7.73 -5.88
C LEU A 23 -5.90 -9.13 -5.40
N GLY A 24 -4.66 -9.25 -4.86
CA GLY A 24 -4.14 -10.45 -4.23
C GLY A 24 -4.75 -10.70 -2.84
N ARG A 25 -4.06 -11.48 -2.00
CA ARG A 25 -4.55 -11.79 -0.64
C ARG A 25 -4.85 -10.55 0.20
N VAL A 26 -3.92 -9.61 0.25
CA VAL A 26 -4.07 -8.37 1.04
C VAL A 26 -5.09 -7.43 0.38
N GLY A 27 -4.96 -7.15 -0.92
CA GLY A 27 -5.89 -6.27 -1.64
C GLY A 27 -7.34 -6.72 -1.53
N SER A 28 -7.60 -8.04 -1.51
CA SER A 28 -8.95 -8.59 -1.31
C SER A 28 -9.52 -8.29 0.08
N GLN A 29 -8.70 -8.30 1.11
CA GLN A 29 -9.16 -7.92 2.46
C GLN A 29 -9.45 -6.43 2.54
N VAL A 30 -8.60 -5.61 1.93
CA VAL A 30 -8.84 -4.16 1.84
C VAL A 30 -10.13 -3.87 1.06
N ALA A 31 -10.39 -4.57 -0.05
CA ALA A 31 -11.64 -4.44 -0.80
C ALA A 31 -12.88 -4.73 0.07
N LYS A 32 -12.87 -5.82 0.85
CA LYS A 32 -13.96 -6.16 1.78
C LYS A 32 -14.22 -5.06 2.80
N ILE A 33 -13.14 -4.52 3.39
CA ILE A 33 -13.24 -3.46 4.39
C ILE A 33 -13.75 -2.16 3.74
N ALA A 34 -13.23 -1.79 2.57
CA ALA A 34 -13.65 -0.60 1.83
C ALA A 34 -15.14 -0.66 1.45
N ASN A 35 -15.63 -1.82 0.96
CA ASN A 35 -17.05 -2.04 0.71
C ASN A 35 -17.90 -1.87 1.99
N ALA A 36 -17.41 -2.35 3.14
CA ALA A 36 -18.12 -2.19 4.42
C ALA A 36 -18.21 -0.73 4.87
N PHE A 37 -17.23 0.12 4.49
CA PHE A 37 -17.29 1.57 4.67
C PHE A 37 -18.15 2.29 3.62
N GLY A 38 -18.76 1.56 2.69
CA GLY A 38 -19.60 2.15 1.63
C GLY A 38 -18.79 2.86 0.54
N MET A 39 -17.52 2.50 0.35
CA MET A 39 -16.71 2.99 -0.75
C MET A 39 -17.03 2.23 -2.04
N GLN A 40 -16.77 2.87 -3.19
CA GLN A 40 -16.68 2.20 -4.48
C GLN A 40 -15.27 1.65 -4.65
N VAL A 41 -15.13 0.35 -4.92
CA VAL A 41 -13.83 -0.29 -5.04
C VAL A 41 -13.53 -0.58 -6.51
N MET A 42 -12.41 -0.09 -6.99
CA MET A 42 -11.86 -0.39 -8.32
C MET A 42 -10.54 -1.14 -8.16
N ALA A 43 -10.19 -1.99 -9.12
CA ALA A 43 -8.89 -2.66 -9.08
C ALA A 43 -8.25 -2.78 -10.46
N TRP A 44 -6.94 -2.71 -10.46
CA TRP A 44 -6.08 -3.01 -11.58
C TRP A 44 -4.88 -3.87 -11.16
N SER A 45 -4.54 -4.83 -11.99
CA SER A 45 -3.23 -5.48 -12.02
C SER A 45 -3.06 -6.13 -13.41
N GLU A 46 -1.82 -6.45 -13.79
CA GLU A 46 -1.59 -7.10 -15.10
C GLU A 46 -2.30 -8.44 -15.27
N ASN A 47 -2.50 -9.18 -14.17
CA ASN A 47 -3.18 -10.48 -14.15
C ASN A 47 -4.39 -10.40 -13.19
N LEU A 48 -5.31 -9.47 -13.44
CA LEU A 48 -6.48 -9.27 -12.61
C LEU A 48 -7.49 -10.42 -12.80
N ASP A 49 -7.87 -11.06 -11.72
CA ASP A 49 -8.88 -12.11 -11.69
C ASP A 49 -10.29 -11.46 -11.69
N LEU A 50 -11.01 -11.61 -12.81
CA LEU A 50 -12.32 -11.00 -13.01
C LEU A 50 -13.42 -11.68 -12.19
N ASP A 51 -13.32 -12.96 -11.92
CA ASP A 51 -14.31 -13.67 -11.10
C ASP A 51 -14.17 -13.26 -9.64
N LYS A 52 -12.95 -13.09 -9.18
CA LYS A 52 -12.65 -12.50 -7.88
C LYS A 52 -13.14 -11.06 -7.74
N CYS A 53 -13.05 -10.27 -8.81
CA CYS A 53 -13.63 -8.92 -8.82
C CYS A 53 -15.13 -8.97 -8.59
N LYS A 54 -15.87 -9.86 -9.27
CA LYS A 54 -17.32 -10.04 -9.08
C LYS A 54 -17.66 -10.49 -7.66
N GLU A 55 -16.94 -11.50 -7.15
CA GLU A 55 -17.14 -12.02 -5.78
C GLU A 55 -16.99 -10.92 -4.72
N LEU A 56 -16.02 -10.04 -4.91
CA LEU A 56 -15.68 -9.00 -3.95
C LEU A 56 -16.38 -7.65 -4.19
N ASN A 57 -17.29 -7.57 -5.16
CA ASN A 57 -17.92 -6.32 -5.58
C ASN A 57 -16.88 -5.23 -5.90
N VAL A 58 -15.90 -5.57 -6.76
CA VAL A 58 -14.81 -4.71 -7.21
C VAL A 58 -14.96 -4.47 -8.70
N LEU A 59 -14.87 -3.24 -9.15
CA LEU A 59 -14.90 -2.88 -10.57
C LEU A 59 -13.50 -3.06 -11.18
N PRO A 60 -13.32 -3.98 -12.16
CA PRO A 60 -12.08 -4.04 -12.90
C PRO A 60 -11.93 -2.82 -13.80
N CYS A 61 -10.74 -2.25 -13.89
CA CYS A 61 -10.48 -1.06 -14.70
C CYS A 61 -9.07 -1.05 -15.28
N SER A 62 -8.78 -0.11 -16.17
CA SER A 62 -7.42 0.18 -16.61
C SER A 62 -6.61 0.88 -15.51
N LYS A 63 -5.27 0.83 -15.58
CA LYS A 63 -4.40 1.61 -14.68
C LYS A 63 -4.72 3.09 -14.78
N GLU A 64 -4.91 3.58 -15.99
CA GLU A 64 -5.20 4.99 -16.27
C GLU A 64 -6.49 5.45 -15.62
N ASP A 65 -7.58 4.68 -15.77
CA ASP A 65 -8.86 4.99 -15.13
C ASP A 65 -8.76 4.97 -13.61
N LEU A 66 -8.06 3.98 -13.04
CA LEU A 66 -7.83 3.90 -11.61
C LEU A 66 -7.13 5.17 -11.10
N ILE A 67 -6.03 5.57 -11.75
CA ILE A 67 -5.25 6.74 -11.36
C ILE A 67 -6.09 8.04 -11.43
N LYS A 68 -6.88 8.22 -12.49
CA LYS A 68 -7.66 9.44 -12.73
C LYS A 68 -8.88 9.59 -11.82
N THR A 69 -9.48 8.46 -11.43
CA THR A 69 -10.82 8.52 -10.79
C THR A 69 -10.79 8.28 -9.28
N SER A 70 -9.71 7.70 -8.74
CA SER A 70 -9.65 7.33 -7.33
C SER A 70 -9.47 8.53 -6.40
N ASP A 71 -10.18 8.51 -5.26
CA ASP A 71 -9.94 9.41 -4.14
C ASP A 71 -8.85 8.87 -3.21
N TYR A 72 -8.73 7.53 -3.16
CA TYR A 72 -7.68 6.81 -2.45
C TYR A 72 -7.07 5.77 -3.39
N ILE A 73 -5.75 5.67 -3.44
CA ILE A 73 -5.03 4.63 -4.19
C ILE A 73 -4.22 3.81 -3.21
N SER A 74 -4.43 2.50 -3.17
CA SER A 74 -3.72 1.61 -2.26
C SER A 74 -3.00 0.50 -3.02
N ILE A 75 -1.71 0.30 -2.70
CA ILE A 75 -0.81 -0.58 -3.45
C ILE A 75 -0.67 -1.92 -2.72
N HIS A 76 -0.97 -3.03 -3.43
CA HIS A 76 -0.97 -4.40 -2.92
C HIS A 76 -0.37 -5.41 -3.90
N VAL A 77 0.47 -4.96 -4.83
CA VAL A 77 1.26 -5.83 -5.71
C VAL A 77 2.59 -6.20 -5.06
N GLN A 78 3.18 -7.31 -5.48
CA GLN A 78 4.50 -7.71 -5.01
C GLN A 78 5.57 -6.78 -5.60
N GLY A 79 6.64 -6.53 -4.83
CA GLY A 79 7.82 -5.85 -5.36
C GLY A 79 8.55 -6.70 -6.41
N GLY A 80 9.53 -6.08 -7.06
CA GLY A 80 10.34 -6.66 -8.12
C GLY A 80 10.30 -5.82 -9.38
N ASP A 81 11.06 -6.21 -10.40
CA ASP A 81 11.26 -5.43 -11.62
C ASP A 81 9.97 -5.11 -12.37
N ARG A 82 8.98 -6.00 -12.26
CA ARG A 82 7.67 -5.87 -12.91
C ARG A 82 6.91 -4.62 -12.52
N TYR A 83 6.97 -4.24 -11.25
CA TYR A 83 6.22 -3.10 -10.70
C TYR A 83 7.14 -1.98 -10.20
N LYS A 84 8.44 -2.07 -10.51
CA LYS A 84 9.36 -0.99 -10.20
C LYS A 84 8.91 0.29 -10.90
N ASP A 85 8.91 1.41 -10.16
CA ASP A 85 8.47 2.72 -10.65
C ASP A 85 7.09 2.67 -11.34
N CYS A 86 6.18 1.82 -10.81
CA CYS A 86 4.79 1.73 -11.30
C CYS A 86 4.05 3.06 -11.15
N ILE A 87 4.39 3.84 -10.12
CA ILE A 87 3.88 5.18 -9.87
C ILE A 87 5.05 6.16 -9.93
N THR A 88 4.99 7.05 -10.90
CA THR A 88 5.96 8.12 -11.16
C THR A 88 5.25 9.47 -11.24
N ILE A 89 6.00 10.53 -11.54
CA ILE A 89 5.41 11.86 -11.74
C ILE A 89 4.29 11.85 -12.80
N LYS A 90 4.38 10.97 -13.81
CA LYS A 90 3.35 10.83 -14.85
C LYS A 90 2.01 10.36 -14.30
N GLU A 91 2.03 9.45 -13.35
CA GLU A 91 0.82 8.99 -12.66
C GLU A 91 0.33 10.05 -11.67
N PHE A 92 1.23 10.67 -10.91
CA PHE A 92 0.87 11.75 -9.97
C PHE A 92 0.16 12.90 -10.67
N ASP A 93 0.64 13.36 -11.83
CA ASP A 93 0.03 14.45 -12.61
C ASP A 93 -1.39 14.14 -13.10
N GLN A 94 -1.77 12.86 -13.17
CA GLN A 94 -3.11 12.41 -13.57
C GLN A 94 -4.06 12.20 -12.39
N MET A 95 -3.55 12.15 -11.15
CA MET A 95 -4.36 11.98 -9.96
C MET A 95 -5.20 13.22 -9.65
N LYS A 96 -6.29 13.03 -8.93
CA LYS A 96 -7.03 14.18 -8.37
C LYS A 96 -6.15 14.88 -7.32
N LYS A 97 -6.23 16.18 -7.22
CA LYS A 97 -5.56 16.95 -6.14
C LYS A 97 -6.00 16.52 -4.73
N THR A 98 -7.14 15.86 -4.62
CA THR A 98 -7.69 15.32 -3.38
C THR A 98 -7.30 13.88 -3.12
N THR A 99 -6.50 13.26 -3.99
CA THR A 99 -6.11 11.85 -3.84
C THR A 99 -5.14 11.65 -2.70
N PHE A 100 -5.34 10.56 -1.94
CA PHE A 100 -4.36 10.01 -1.01
C PHE A 100 -3.76 8.72 -1.59
N LEU A 101 -2.42 8.64 -1.59
CA LEU A 101 -1.69 7.42 -1.96
C LEU A 101 -1.31 6.63 -0.71
N ILE A 102 -1.57 5.33 -0.70
CA ILE A 102 -1.19 4.42 0.38
C ILE A 102 -0.26 3.34 -0.17
N ASN A 103 0.96 3.25 0.36
CA ASN A 103 1.91 2.20 0.02
C ASN A 103 2.37 1.45 1.27
N THR A 104 1.86 0.24 1.43
CA THR A 104 2.23 -0.71 2.47
C THR A 104 2.80 -1.99 1.85
N SER A 105 3.25 -1.94 0.60
CA SER A 105 3.75 -3.10 -0.14
C SER A 105 5.28 -3.09 -0.25
N ARG A 106 5.85 -2.31 -1.17
CA ARG A 106 7.31 -2.14 -1.35
C ARG A 106 7.63 -0.73 -1.81
N GLY A 107 8.73 -0.15 -1.29
CA GLY A 107 9.17 1.20 -1.62
C GLY A 107 9.42 1.40 -3.11
N SER A 108 10.08 0.44 -3.76
CA SER A 108 10.44 0.51 -5.18
C SER A 108 9.27 0.59 -6.18
N ILE A 109 8.03 0.41 -5.73
CA ILE A 109 6.83 0.50 -6.61
C ILE A 109 6.48 1.95 -6.93
N VAL A 110 6.79 2.86 -6.01
CA VAL A 110 6.59 4.30 -6.16
C VAL A 110 7.96 4.96 -6.26
N ASN A 111 8.18 5.76 -7.30
CA ASN A 111 9.39 6.55 -7.37
C ASN A 111 9.42 7.56 -6.21
N GLU A 112 10.38 7.43 -5.30
CA GLU A 112 10.40 8.19 -4.04
C GLU A 112 10.66 9.68 -4.28
N ASP A 113 11.53 10.03 -5.23
CA ASP A 113 11.78 11.43 -5.57
C ASP A 113 10.55 12.11 -6.19
N ASP A 114 9.83 11.41 -7.06
CA ASP A 114 8.58 11.90 -7.66
C ASP A 114 7.48 12.05 -6.60
N LEU A 115 7.39 11.13 -5.64
CA LEU A 115 6.48 11.23 -4.50
C LEU A 115 6.79 12.48 -3.65
N ILE A 116 8.07 12.73 -3.36
CA ILE A 116 8.50 13.93 -2.63
C ILE A 116 8.08 15.19 -3.39
N ILE A 117 8.26 15.24 -4.71
CA ILE A 117 7.82 16.35 -5.55
C ILE A 117 6.30 16.50 -5.47
N ALA A 118 5.54 15.43 -5.69
CA ALA A 118 4.07 15.45 -5.69
C ALA A 118 3.48 15.94 -4.36
N LEU A 119 4.08 15.53 -3.24
CA LEU A 119 3.65 15.97 -1.90
C LEU A 119 4.06 17.41 -1.60
N SER A 120 5.30 17.79 -1.89
CA SER A 120 5.81 19.14 -1.60
C SER A 120 5.15 20.23 -2.44
N THR A 121 4.67 19.87 -3.64
CA THR A 121 3.96 20.80 -4.55
C THR A 121 2.43 20.64 -4.49
N ASN A 122 1.90 19.78 -3.60
CA ASN A 122 0.47 19.50 -3.43
C ASN A 122 -0.22 19.05 -4.72
N VAL A 123 0.46 18.24 -5.55
CA VAL A 123 -0.15 17.58 -6.71
C VAL A 123 -1.20 16.59 -6.24
N ILE A 124 -0.94 15.89 -5.11
CA ILE A 124 -1.90 15.06 -4.39
C ILE A 124 -2.09 15.59 -2.96
N MET A 125 -3.18 15.17 -2.31
CA MET A 125 -3.52 15.63 -0.94
C MET A 125 -2.54 15.12 0.10
N GLY A 126 -2.11 13.85 0.01
CA GLY A 126 -1.19 13.26 0.97
C GLY A 126 -0.85 11.82 0.65
N ALA A 127 0.04 11.25 1.46
CA ALA A 127 0.40 9.84 1.34
C ALA A 127 0.58 9.16 2.70
N GLY A 128 0.20 7.87 2.79
CA GLY A 128 0.51 6.96 3.88
C GLY A 128 1.55 5.93 3.42
N ILE A 129 2.74 5.96 3.98
CA ILE A 129 3.89 5.19 3.53
C ILE A 129 4.44 4.35 4.69
N ASP A 130 4.44 3.04 4.52
CA ASP A 130 5.01 2.08 5.47
C ASP A 130 6.33 1.47 4.96
N VAL A 131 6.66 1.68 3.68
CA VAL A 131 7.80 1.06 2.98
C VAL A 131 8.57 2.09 2.16
N TYR A 132 9.89 1.94 2.07
CA TYR A 132 10.77 2.94 1.49
C TYR A 132 11.75 2.30 0.50
N GLU A 133 12.35 3.09 -0.37
CA GLU A 133 13.40 2.61 -1.28
C GLU A 133 14.62 2.14 -0.48
N LYS A 134 14.99 2.89 0.57
CA LYS A 134 16.03 2.52 1.52
C LYS A 134 15.47 2.38 2.92
N GLU A 135 15.59 1.20 3.50
CA GLU A 135 15.15 0.88 4.86
C GLU A 135 16.35 0.50 5.76
N PRO A 136 16.43 1.06 6.97
CA PRO A 136 15.56 2.07 7.60
C PRO A 136 15.62 3.42 6.86
N LEU A 137 14.48 4.16 6.87
CA LEU A 137 14.39 5.47 6.23
C LEU A 137 15.44 6.43 6.82
N PRO A 138 16.37 6.98 6.01
CA PRO A 138 17.43 7.86 6.49
C PRO A 138 16.88 9.09 7.23
N GLU A 139 17.62 9.57 8.24
CA GLU A 139 17.21 10.74 9.03
C GLU A 139 17.03 12.01 8.17
N GLY A 140 17.86 12.20 7.16
CA GLY A 140 17.81 13.34 6.23
C GLY A 140 16.82 13.17 5.08
N ASN A 141 16.03 12.09 5.03
CA ASN A 141 15.07 11.89 3.96
C ASN A 141 13.96 12.95 4.02
N LYS A 142 13.69 13.59 2.86
CA LYS A 142 12.74 14.70 2.75
C LYS A 142 11.31 14.33 3.14
N LEU A 143 10.88 13.07 2.95
CA LEU A 143 9.54 12.60 3.36
C LEU A 143 9.25 12.88 4.83
N ARG A 144 10.29 12.80 5.71
CA ARG A 144 10.14 13.04 7.16
C ARG A 144 9.66 14.44 7.53
N PHE A 145 9.83 15.40 6.63
CA PHE A 145 9.55 16.81 6.86
C PHE A 145 8.29 17.30 6.14
N LEU A 146 7.61 16.42 5.40
CA LEU A 146 6.39 16.76 4.67
C LEU A 146 5.15 16.59 5.58
N PRO A 147 4.38 17.65 5.81
CA PRO A 147 3.24 17.62 6.73
C PRO A 147 2.06 16.75 6.24
N ASN A 148 2.04 16.43 4.95
CA ASN A 148 1.04 15.59 4.29
C ASN A 148 1.53 14.14 4.03
N ALA A 149 2.63 13.72 4.67
CA ALA A 149 3.13 12.35 4.67
C ALA A 149 2.93 11.70 6.05
N LEU A 150 2.13 10.62 6.09
CA LEU A 150 2.04 9.73 7.25
C LEU A 150 3.04 8.60 7.05
N LEU A 151 4.04 8.51 7.92
CA LEU A 151 5.13 7.54 7.80
C LEU A 151 5.10 6.55 8.95
N THR A 152 5.22 5.27 8.62
CA THR A 152 5.40 4.17 9.58
C THR A 152 6.62 3.33 9.20
N PRO A 153 7.32 2.70 10.17
CA PRO A 153 8.62 2.06 9.91
C PRO A 153 8.48 0.58 9.53
N HIS A 154 7.77 0.28 8.43
CA HIS A 154 7.54 -1.06 7.88
C HIS A 154 6.92 -2.03 8.90
N ILE A 155 5.82 -1.59 9.52
CA ILE A 155 5.16 -2.29 10.64
C ILE A 155 3.79 -2.87 10.29
N GLY A 156 3.36 -2.83 9.05
CA GLY A 156 2.04 -3.31 8.64
C GLY A 156 1.76 -4.77 8.99
N TYR A 157 2.79 -5.61 9.17
CA TYR A 157 2.68 -7.01 9.59
C TYR A 157 3.08 -7.25 11.07
N VAL A 158 3.56 -6.22 11.78
CA VAL A 158 4.13 -6.34 13.11
C VAL A 158 3.02 -6.43 14.15
N THR A 159 2.64 -7.65 14.50
CA THR A 159 1.73 -7.98 15.60
C THR A 159 2.33 -9.07 16.47
N ALA A 160 1.88 -9.18 17.72
CA ALA A 160 2.32 -10.23 18.64
C ALA A 160 2.03 -11.63 18.09
N GLU A 161 0.87 -11.79 17.44
CA GLU A 161 0.43 -13.06 16.85
C GLU A 161 1.33 -13.45 15.68
N ASN A 162 1.64 -12.51 14.75
CA ASN A 162 2.54 -12.78 13.63
C ASN A 162 3.95 -13.13 14.11
N TYR A 163 4.46 -12.41 15.09
CA TYR A 163 5.79 -12.72 15.65
C TYR A 163 5.82 -14.09 16.34
N SER A 164 4.77 -14.45 17.07
CA SER A 164 4.66 -15.79 17.64
C SER A 164 4.75 -16.88 16.57
N ILE A 165 4.02 -16.70 15.44
CA ILE A 165 4.07 -17.64 14.32
C ILE A 165 5.47 -17.66 13.68
N PHE A 166 6.04 -16.51 13.38
CA PHE A 166 7.33 -16.40 12.68
C PHE A 166 8.46 -17.03 13.48
N TYR A 167 8.59 -16.70 14.78
CA TYR A 167 9.65 -17.24 15.61
C TYR A 167 9.47 -18.74 15.86
N THR A 168 8.25 -19.23 16.07
CA THR A 168 7.99 -20.66 16.20
C THR A 168 8.39 -21.41 14.94
N GLN A 169 7.94 -20.95 13.76
CA GLN A 169 8.30 -21.60 12.50
C GLN A 169 9.79 -21.51 12.18
N MET A 170 10.44 -20.40 12.53
CA MET A 170 11.89 -20.26 12.36
C MET A 170 12.67 -21.31 13.17
N ILE A 171 12.26 -21.58 14.40
CA ILE A 171 12.88 -22.61 15.24
C ILE A 171 12.67 -23.99 14.63
N GLU A 172 11.43 -24.33 14.23
CA GLU A 172 11.12 -25.59 13.56
C GLU A 172 11.94 -25.79 12.28
N ASP A 173 12.08 -24.73 11.45
CA ASP A 173 12.86 -24.77 10.20
C ASP A 173 14.35 -25.00 10.47
N LEU A 174 14.90 -24.36 11.50
CA LEU A 174 16.28 -24.56 11.92
C LEU A 174 16.52 -25.99 12.42
N GLU A 175 15.65 -26.52 13.28
CA GLU A 175 15.74 -27.91 13.79
C GLU A 175 15.66 -28.92 12.63
N ALA A 176 14.73 -28.72 11.70
CA ALA A 176 14.56 -29.58 10.53
C ALA A 176 15.80 -29.54 9.62
N CYS A 177 16.36 -28.35 9.41
CA CYS A 177 17.56 -28.17 8.59
C CYS A 177 18.78 -28.87 9.23
N VAL A 178 19.01 -28.69 10.54
CA VAL A 178 20.10 -29.36 11.29
C VAL A 178 19.98 -30.88 11.22
N ASN A 179 18.76 -31.42 11.27
CA ASN A 179 18.48 -32.83 11.16
C ASN A 179 18.51 -33.39 9.71
N GLY A 180 18.92 -32.58 8.73
CA GLY A 180 19.00 -32.96 7.31
C GLY A 180 17.64 -33.20 6.63
N LYS A 181 16.55 -32.72 7.19
CA LYS A 181 15.17 -32.84 6.67
C LYS A 181 14.50 -31.45 6.61
N PRO A 182 15.00 -30.53 5.78
CA PRO A 182 14.45 -29.18 5.71
C PRO A 182 12.96 -29.18 5.35
N ILE A 183 12.19 -28.32 6.00
CA ILE A 183 10.76 -28.10 5.75
C ILE A 183 10.54 -26.68 5.26
N ARG A 184 9.39 -26.39 4.64
CA ARG A 184 9.03 -25.07 4.08
C ARG A 184 10.09 -24.53 3.11
N VAL A 185 10.71 -25.43 2.33
CA VAL A 185 11.75 -25.07 1.35
C VAL A 185 11.14 -24.21 0.25
N ILE A 186 11.80 -23.10 -0.10
CA ILE A 186 11.42 -22.28 -1.24
C ILE A 186 11.98 -22.94 -2.49
N GLU A 187 11.10 -23.49 -3.33
CA GLU A 187 11.46 -23.95 -4.66
C GLU A 187 11.64 -22.72 -5.58
N LYS A 188 12.73 -22.78 -6.40
CA LYS A 188 13.06 -21.69 -7.34
C LYS A 188 12.26 -21.78 -8.61
#